data_6b6c599c2335adc2026d9811fe074373
#
_entry.id   6b6c599c2335adc2026d9811fe074373
#
_cell.length_a   1.000
_cell.length_b   1.000
_cell.length_c   1.000
_cell.angle_alpha   90.00
_cell.angle_beta   90.00
_cell.angle_gamma   90.00
#
_symmetry.space_group_name_H-M   'P 1'
#
loop_
_entity.id
_entity.type
_entity.pdbx_description
1 polymer ?
#
loop_
_entity_poly.entity_id
_entity_poly.type
_entity_poly.pdbx_seq_one_letter_code
_entity_poly.pdbx_strand_id
1 'polypeptide(L)'
;SMASVIAMVGNPVIMPENTFMMIHKPFGFTGGDAEDMRTYADLLDKVEAVLLPAYAQKTGKTTDEIAAMLVDETWMSGAECLAHGFADQVTPAVKAMACIQSKRTEEFKKMPESIRNMITPPRNSAPRVQDDEPAASRTPVQAAA
;
A
#
# COMPACT_ATOMS: atom_id res chain seq x y z
N SER A 1 3.05 6.74 -1.18
CA SER A 1 3.26 5.29 -1.03
C SER A 1 3.88 4.70 -2.29
N MET A 2 4.95 3.91 -2.16
CA MET A 2 5.61 3.32 -3.32
C MET A 2 4.66 2.40 -4.12
N ALA A 3 3.76 1.68 -3.45
CA ALA A 3 2.79 0.81 -4.12
C ALA A 3 1.85 1.59 -5.06
N SER A 4 1.39 2.76 -4.67
CA SER A 4 0.54 3.60 -5.54
C SER A 4 1.32 4.18 -6.72
N VAL A 5 2.61 4.50 -6.55
CA VAL A 5 3.48 4.92 -7.67
C VAL A 5 3.68 3.79 -8.67
N ILE A 6 3.92 2.56 -8.18
CA ILE A 6 4.04 1.39 -9.04
C ILE A 6 2.74 1.16 -9.85
N ALA A 7 1.58 1.38 -9.24
CA ALA A 7 0.31 1.27 -9.93
C ALA A 7 0.19 2.25 -11.11
N MET A 8 0.82 3.44 -11.04
CA MET A 8 0.75 4.46 -12.10
C MET A 8 1.41 4.04 -13.42
N VAL A 9 2.28 3.03 -13.43
CA VAL A 9 2.86 2.51 -14.68
C VAL A 9 1.92 1.54 -15.41
N GLY A 10 0.80 1.14 -14.75
CA GLY A 10 -0.21 0.29 -15.36
C GLY A 10 -0.93 0.97 -16.54
N ASN A 11 -1.18 0.20 -17.60
CA ASN A 11 -1.97 0.65 -18.76
C ASN A 11 -2.76 -0.54 -19.34
N PRO A 12 -4.03 -0.70 -18.99
CA PRO A 12 -4.81 0.12 -18.04
C PRO A 12 -4.54 -0.19 -16.56
N VAL A 13 -4.84 0.77 -15.68
CA VAL A 13 -4.99 0.56 -14.23
C VAL A 13 -6.43 0.17 -13.94
N ILE A 14 -6.64 -1.04 -13.48
CA ILE A 14 -7.97 -1.60 -13.18
C ILE A 14 -8.10 -1.79 -11.68
N MET A 15 -9.16 -1.27 -11.08
CA MET A 15 -9.44 -1.41 -9.66
C MET A 15 -10.80 -2.07 -9.42
N PRO A 16 -10.87 -3.11 -8.56
CA PRO A 16 -12.15 -3.58 -8.06
C PRO A 16 -12.82 -2.51 -7.17
N GLU A 17 -14.16 -2.42 -7.21
CA GLU A 17 -14.92 -1.41 -6.45
C GLU A 17 -14.72 -1.47 -4.93
N ASN A 18 -14.35 -2.65 -4.40
CA ASN A 18 -14.08 -2.88 -2.98
C ASN A 18 -12.59 -2.76 -2.61
N THR A 19 -11.80 -2.04 -3.40
CA THR A 19 -10.39 -1.77 -3.11
C THR A 19 -10.15 -0.29 -2.88
N PHE A 20 -9.01 0.01 -2.27
CA PHE A 20 -8.60 1.38 -1.95
C PHE A 20 -7.19 1.65 -2.45
N MET A 21 -6.95 2.88 -2.87
CA MET A 21 -5.62 3.44 -3.10
C MET A 21 -5.41 4.59 -2.13
N MET A 22 -4.22 4.68 -1.55
CA MET A 22 -3.84 5.79 -0.70
C MET A 22 -2.55 6.42 -1.22
N ILE A 23 -2.53 7.73 -1.25
CA ILE A 23 -1.35 8.54 -1.56
C ILE A 23 -1.03 9.46 -0.38
N HIS A 24 0.24 9.59 -0.04
CA HIS A 24 0.73 10.45 1.01
C HIS A 24 2.18 10.89 0.72
N LYS A 25 2.62 11.93 1.43
CA LYS A 25 4.01 12.39 1.37
C LYS A 25 4.98 11.28 1.76
N PRO A 26 6.19 11.25 1.17
CA PRO A 26 7.27 10.45 1.71
C PRO A 26 7.48 10.77 3.19
N PHE A 27 7.60 9.74 4.01
CA PHE A 27 7.92 9.91 5.42
C PHE A 27 8.87 8.82 5.90
N GLY A 28 9.54 9.07 6.99
CA GLY A 28 10.41 8.10 7.62
C GLY A 28 10.89 8.59 8.98
N PHE A 29 11.80 7.83 9.56
CA PHE A 29 12.38 8.13 10.87
C PHE A 29 13.88 8.25 10.72
N THR A 30 14.46 9.25 11.39
CA THR A 30 15.91 9.44 11.47
C THR A 30 16.27 9.91 12.87
N GLY A 31 17.54 9.75 13.22
CA GLY A 31 18.12 10.24 14.46
C GLY A 31 19.49 10.85 14.18
N GLY A 32 19.91 11.81 14.99
CA GLY A 32 21.16 12.49 14.83
C GLY A 32 21.10 13.92 15.34
N ASP A 33 22.04 14.74 14.89
CA ASP A 33 22.06 16.16 15.19
C ASP A 33 21.18 16.98 14.21
N ALA A 34 21.21 18.31 14.35
CA ALA A 34 20.37 19.20 13.54
C ALA A 34 20.71 19.13 12.05
N GLU A 35 21.97 18.84 11.68
CA GLU A 35 22.39 18.72 10.29
C GLU A 35 21.92 17.40 9.68
N ASP A 36 21.99 16.32 10.44
CA ASP A 36 21.43 15.02 10.05
C ASP A 36 19.93 15.11 9.75
N MET A 37 19.18 15.86 10.61
CA MET A 37 17.74 16.08 10.42
C MET A 37 17.45 16.85 9.14
N ARG A 38 18.22 17.91 8.83
CA ARG A 38 18.05 18.69 7.60
C ARG A 38 18.36 17.85 6.37
N THR A 39 19.46 17.11 6.40
CA THR A 39 19.85 16.23 5.31
C THR A 39 18.76 15.20 5.02
N TYR A 40 18.15 14.66 6.06
CA TYR A 40 17.04 13.72 5.90
C TYR A 40 15.77 14.38 5.36
N ALA A 41 15.46 15.58 5.80
CA ALA A 41 14.33 16.36 5.26
C ALA A 41 14.53 16.64 3.77
N ASP A 42 15.73 17.07 3.36
CA ASP A 42 16.08 17.31 1.95
C ASP A 42 15.95 16.02 1.11
N LEU A 43 16.29 14.86 1.67
CA LEU A 43 16.07 13.57 1.00
C LEU A 43 14.58 13.30 0.76
N LEU A 44 13.72 13.52 1.75
CA LEU A 44 12.28 13.34 1.61
C LEU A 44 11.70 14.27 0.55
N ASP A 45 12.13 15.53 0.51
CA ASP A 45 11.71 16.50 -0.50
C ASP A 45 12.16 16.08 -1.91
N LYS A 46 13.37 15.56 -2.06
CA LYS A 46 13.84 14.99 -3.35
C LYS A 46 13.00 13.79 -3.79
N VAL A 47 12.65 12.89 -2.87
CA VAL A 47 11.78 11.74 -3.17
C VAL A 47 10.41 12.24 -3.64
N GLU A 48 9.80 13.21 -2.94
CA GLU A 48 8.52 13.80 -3.35
C GLU A 48 8.59 14.40 -4.76
N ALA A 49 9.61 15.20 -5.04
CA ALA A 49 9.82 15.82 -6.35
C ALA A 49 9.93 14.79 -7.50
N VAL A 50 10.47 13.60 -7.23
CA VAL A 50 10.54 12.51 -8.21
C VAL A 50 9.20 11.81 -8.40
N LEU A 51 8.38 11.70 -7.34
CA LEU A 51 7.10 10.99 -7.38
C LEU A 51 5.96 11.82 -7.99
N LEU A 52 5.95 13.13 -7.77
CA LEU A 52 4.90 14.04 -8.24
C LEU A 52 4.61 13.93 -9.75
N PRO A 53 5.62 13.92 -10.65
CA PRO A 53 5.38 13.79 -12.09
C PRO A 53 4.69 12.48 -12.48
N ALA A 54 4.94 11.37 -11.79
CA ALA A 54 4.31 10.09 -12.10
C ALA A 54 2.80 10.13 -11.86
N TYR A 55 2.37 10.73 -10.76
CA TYR A 55 0.95 10.94 -10.50
C TYR A 55 0.32 11.97 -11.44
N ALA A 56 1.00 13.10 -11.66
CA ALA A 56 0.52 14.15 -12.54
C ALA A 56 0.32 13.65 -13.99
N GLN A 57 1.27 12.87 -14.51
CA GLN A 57 1.18 12.28 -15.84
C GLN A 57 0.00 11.30 -15.97
N LYS A 58 -0.22 10.46 -14.96
CA LYS A 58 -1.30 9.48 -14.98
C LYS A 58 -2.67 10.13 -14.85
N THR A 59 -2.80 11.11 -13.98
CA THR A 59 -4.10 11.71 -13.62
C THR A 59 -4.49 12.90 -14.49
N GLY A 60 -3.54 13.52 -15.18
CA GLY A 60 -3.74 14.80 -15.86
C GLY A 60 -3.86 16.01 -14.92
N LYS A 61 -3.66 15.82 -13.60
CA LYS A 61 -3.66 16.89 -12.60
C LYS A 61 -2.34 17.65 -12.61
N THR A 62 -2.37 18.86 -12.08
CA THR A 62 -1.14 19.62 -11.82
C THR A 62 -0.34 19.03 -10.65
N THR A 63 0.95 19.29 -10.62
CA THR A 63 1.81 18.90 -9.50
C THR A 63 1.34 19.48 -8.16
N ASP A 64 0.79 20.70 -8.17
CA ASP A 64 0.28 21.35 -6.95
C ASP A 64 -0.98 20.65 -6.41
N GLU A 65 -1.89 20.26 -7.29
CA GLU A 65 -3.06 19.45 -6.89
C GLU A 65 -2.65 18.11 -6.30
N ILE A 66 -1.68 17.42 -6.92
CA ILE A 66 -1.14 16.17 -6.38
C ILE A 66 -0.43 16.41 -5.05
N ALA A 67 0.38 17.47 -4.92
CA ALA A 67 1.05 17.81 -3.68
C ALA A 67 0.06 18.02 -2.52
N ALA A 68 -1.05 18.74 -2.79
CA ALA A 68 -2.13 18.89 -1.81
C ALA A 68 -2.75 17.57 -1.40
N MET A 69 -3.02 16.66 -2.35
CA MET A 69 -3.53 15.32 -2.05
C MET A 69 -2.55 14.47 -1.24
N LEU A 70 -1.24 14.62 -1.47
CA LEU A 70 -0.20 13.95 -0.68
C LEU A 70 -0.15 14.46 0.76
N VAL A 71 -0.25 15.78 0.96
CA VAL A 71 -0.32 16.40 2.29
C VAL A 71 -1.54 15.91 3.07
N ASP A 72 -2.65 15.74 2.36
CA ASP A 72 -3.93 15.31 2.96
C ASP A 72 -3.99 13.81 3.27
N GLU A 73 -2.98 13.01 2.91
CA GLU A 73 -3.06 11.54 3.05
C GLU A 73 -4.38 11.05 2.43
N THR A 74 -4.49 11.19 1.10
CA THR A 74 -5.76 10.95 0.42
C THR A 74 -6.02 9.46 0.22
N TRP A 75 -7.12 9.00 0.78
CA TRP A 75 -7.64 7.63 0.62
C TRP A 75 -8.77 7.64 -0.40
N MET A 76 -8.68 6.78 -1.42
CA MET A 76 -9.60 6.74 -2.54
C MET A 76 -10.12 5.32 -2.75
N SER A 77 -11.43 5.15 -2.84
CA SER A 77 -12.09 3.95 -3.35
C SER A 77 -11.83 3.77 -4.85
N GLY A 78 -12.16 2.61 -5.41
CA GLY A 78 -12.03 2.39 -6.85
C GLY A 78 -12.75 3.44 -7.69
N ALA A 79 -13.96 3.85 -7.28
CA ALA A 79 -14.75 4.88 -7.96
C ALA A 79 -14.09 6.26 -7.89
N GLU A 80 -13.54 6.63 -6.73
CA GLU A 80 -12.82 7.90 -6.56
C GLU A 80 -11.49 7.90 -7.33
N CYS A 81 -10.79 6.76 -7.39
CA CYS A 81 -9.61 6.63 -8.23
C CYS A 81 -9.94 6.85 -9.72
N LEU A 82 -11.05 6.31 -10.20
CA LEU A 82 -11.51 6.55 -11.55
C LEU A 82 -11.85 8.03 -11.77
N ALA A 83 -12.60 8.64 -10.85
CA ALA A 83 -12.99 10.05 -10.94
C ALA A 83 -11.79 11.01 -10.92
N HIS A 84 -10.74 10.67 -10.19
CA HIS A 84 -9.51 11.45 -10.08
C HIS A 84 -8.43 11.09 -11.12
N GLY A 85 -8.66 10.09 -11.98
CA GLY A 85 -7.74 9.66 -13.02
C GLY A 85 -6.61 8.73 -12.58
N PHE A 86 -6.65 8.22 -11.34
CA PHE A 86 -5.69 7.23 -10.85
C PHE A 86 -5.96 5.81 -11.36
N ALA A 87 -7.22 5.52 -11.73
CA ALA A 87 -7.62 4.29 -12.37
C ALA A 87 -8.30 4.56 -13.73
N ASP A 88 -8.17 3.61 -14.65
CA ASP A 88 -8.80 3.68 -15.97
C ASP A 88 -10.14 2.92 -15.99
N GLN A 89 -10.30 1.92 -15.10
CA GLN A 89 -11.50 1.08 -15.03
C GLN A 89 -11.78 0.66 -13.60
N VAL A 90 -13.08 0.51 -13.31
CA VAL A 90 -13.56 -0.13 -12.08
C VAL A 90 -14.27 -1.43 -12.45
N THR A 91 -13.95 -2.51 -11.75
CA THR A 91 -14.59 -3.81 -11.90
C THR A 91 -15.44 -4.16 -10.68
N PRO A 92 -16.38 -5.11 -10.80
CA PRO A 92 -17.15 -5.57 -9.64
C PRO A 92 -16.25 -6.05 -8.51
N ALA A 93 -16.80 -6.03 -7.28
CA ALA A 93 -16.12 -6.46 -6.08
C ALA A 93 -15.52 -7.87 -6.23
N VAL A 94 -14.27 -8.02 -5.80
CA VAL A 94 -13.60 -9.33 -5.75
C VAL A 94 -13.57 -9.83 -4.31
N LYS A 95 -13.56 -11.15 -4.12
CA LYS A 95 -13.28 -11.75 -2.80
C LYS A 95 -11.79 -11.57 -2.51
N ALA A 96 -11.44 -10.43 -1.93
CA ALA A 96 -10.10 -10.20 -1.45
C ALA A 96 -9.99 -10.72 -0.02
N MET A 97 -9.12 -11.69 0.21
CA MET A 97 -8.72 -12.13 1.55
C MET A 97 -7.32 -11.58 1.83
N ALA A 98 -7.24 -10.27 2.12
CA ALA A 98 -6.01 -9.66 2.59
C ALA A 98 -6.17 -9.30 4.07
N CYS A 99 -5.45 -10.01 4.92
CA CYS A 99 -5.29 -9.63 6.32
C CYS A 99 -3.88 -9.03 6.47
N ILE A 100 -3.81 -7.72 6.75
CA ILE A 100 -2.54 -7.06 7.01
C ILE A 100 -2.38 -6.94 8.53
N GLN A 101 -1.54 -7.78 9.12
CA GLN A 101 -1.08 -7.61 10.49
C GLN A 101 0.23 -6.82 10.48
N SER A 102 0.14 -5.51 10.37
CA SER A 102 1.32 -4.64 10.41
C SER A 102 1.11 -3.49 11.38
N LYS A 103 2.08 -3.26 12.26
CA LYS A 103 2.12 -2.07 13.12
C LYS A 103 2.17 -0.77 12.31
N ARG A 104 2.59 -0.83 11.04
CA ARG A 104 2.61 0.32 10.13
C ARG A 104 1.23 0.88 9.82
N THR A 105 0.16 0.12 10.03
CA THR A 105 -1.21 0.64 9.85
C THR A 105 -1.56 1.72 10.87
N GLU A 106 -0.85 1.79 11.99
CA GLU A 106 -1.02 2.82 13.03
C GLU A 106 -0.38 4.17 12.63
N GLU A 107 0.51 4.17 11.65
CA GLU A 107 1.20 5.36 11.17
C GLU A 107 0.31 6.26 10.28
N PHE A 108 -0.79 5.71 9.75
CA PHE A 108 -1.72 6.47 8.90
C PHE A 108 -2.72 7.26 9.74
N LYS A 109 -2.65 8.60 9.63
CA LYS A 109 -3.43 9.51 10.48
C LYS A 109 -4.87 9.65 10.04
N LYS A 110 -5.13 9.56 8.74
CA LYS A 110 -6.46 9.81 8.14
C LYS A 110 -7.13 8.55 7.57
N MET A 111 -6.65 7.35 7.93
CA MET A 111 -7.25 6.10 7.47
C MET A 111 -8.73 6.02 7.86
N PRO A 112 -9.66 5.84 6.90
CA PRO A 112 -11.07 5.67 7.19
C PRO A 112 -11.34 4.47 8.11
N GLU A 113 -12.31 4.60 9.02
CA GLU A 113 -12.68 3.51 9.95
C GLU A 113 -13.12 2.24 9.23
N SER A 114 -13.81 2.38 8.11
CA SER A 114 -14.20 1.25 7.27
C SER A 114 -13.00 0.41 6.84
N ILE A 115 -11.91 1.05 6.42
CA ILE A 115 -10.67 0.37 6.03
C ILE A 115 -9.98 -0.21 7.26
N ARG A 116 -9.90 0.56 8.36
CA ARG A 116 -9.29 0.10 9.61
C ARG A 116 -9.96 -1.17 10.12
N ASN A 117 -11.28 -1.26 10.05
CA ASN A 117 -12.06 -2.44 10.47
C ASN A 117 -11.86 -3.63 9.54
N MET A 118 -11.59 -3.41 8.25
CA MET A 118 -11.32 -4.49 7.28
C MET A 118 -9.93 -5.13 7.47
N ILE A 119 -8.92 -4.34 7.86
CA ILE A 119 -7.54 -4.82 8.01
C ILE A 119 -7.21 -5.27 9.43
N THR A 120 -8.04 -4.94 10.43
CA THR A 120 -7.88 -5.39 11.82
C THR A 120 -8.90 -6.49 12.07
N PRO A 121 -8.53 -7.78 12.00
CA PRO A 121 -9.48 -8.85 12.30
C PRO A 121 -9.93 -8.73 13.76
N PRO A 122 -11.22 -9.01 14.05
CA PRO A 122 -11.69 -9.07 15.42
C PRO A 122 -10.84 -10.06 16.21
N ARG A 123 -10.44 -9.68 17.41
CA ARG A 123 -9.48 -10.39 18.28
C ARG A 123 -9.78 -11.90 18.52
N ASN A 124 -10.93 -12.38 18.10
CA ASN A 124 -11.43 -13.75 18.37
C ASN A 124 -11.73 -14.61 17.15
N SER A 125 -11.31 -14.24 15.93
CA SER A 125 -11.67 -14.98 14.72
C SER A 125 -10.50 -15.35 13.81
N ALA A 126 -9.30 -15.61 14.37
CA ALA A 126 -8.26 -16.25 13.57
C ALA A 126 -8.55 -17.76 13.52
N PRO A 127 -8.96 -18.34 12.38
CA PRO A 127 -8.81 -19.78 12.21
C PRO A 127 -7.30 -20.04 12.23
N ARG A 128 -6.82 -20.80 13.21
CA ARG A 128 -5.50 -21.44 13.11
C ARG A 128 -5.51 -22.25 11.83
N VAL A 129 -4.73 -21.82 10.86
CA VAL A 129 -4.30 -22.73 9.79
C VAL A 129 -3.49 -23.78 10.52
N GLN A 130 -4.07 -24.97 10.66
CA GLN A 130 -3.29 -26.15 11.01
C GLN A 130 -2.46 -26.45 9.77
N ASP A 131 -1.16 -26.30 9.88
CA ASP A 131 -0.21 -26.84 8.92
C ASP A 131 -0.32 -28.36 9.02
N ASP A 132 -1.22 -28.97 8.26
CA ASP A 132 -1.18 -30.39 7.96
C ASP A 132 0.01 -30.63 7.02
N GLU A 133 1.19 -30.73 7.62
CA GLU A 133 2.38 -31.21 6.95
C GLU A 133 2.14 -32.70 6.63
N PRO A 134 2.09 -33.14 5.35
CA PRO A 134 2.00 -34.55 5.03
C PRO A 134 3.30 -35.23 5.48
N ALA A 135 3.18 -36.16 6.42
CA ALA A 135 4.27 -36.99 6.88
C ALA A 135 4.97 -37.65 5.69
N ALA A 136 6.11 -37.12 5.30
CA ALA A 136 6.98 -37.75 4.32
C ALA A 136 7.52 -39.06 4.89
N SER A 137 7.05 -40.18 4.34
CA SER A 137 7.57 -41.50 4.61
C SER A 137 9.05 -41.58 4.26
N ARG A 138 9.90 -41.57 5.26
CA ARG A 138 11.33 -41.88 5.10
C ARG A 138 11.49 -43.39 4.98
N THR A 139 11.63 -43.88 3.76
CA THR A 139 12.11 -45.23 3.51
C THR A 139 13.60 -45.29 3.81
N PRO A 140 14.10 -46.24 4.64
CA PRO A 140 15.53 -46.40 4.87
C PRO A 140 16.20 -47.00 3.62
N VAL A 141 17.23 -46.30 3.10
CA VAL A 141 18.12 -46.87 2.10
C VAL A 141 18.99 -47.89 2.81
N GLN A 142 18.81 -49.19 2.49
CA GLN A 142 19.71 -50.26 2.88
C GLN A 142 21.05 -50.09 2.15
N ALA A 143 22.13 -49.99 2.91
CA ALA A 143 23.48 -50.08 2.39
C ALA A 143 23.73 -51.59 2.00
N ALA A 144 24.05 -51.78 0.73
CA ALA A 144 24.62 -53.03 0.25
C ALA A 144 26.12 -53.00 0.29
N ALA A 145 26.74 -54.08 0.77
CA ALA A 145 28.15 -54.33 0.96
C ALA A 145 28.95 -54.33 -0.35
#